data_6c1d43075f9e1f2eb483b774824a000e
#
_entry.id   6c1d43075f9e1f2eb483b774824a000e
#
_cell.length_a   1.000
_cell.length_b   1.000
_cell.length_c   1.000
_cell.angle_alpha   90.00
_cell.angle_beta   90.00
_cell.angle_gamma   90.00
#
_symmetry.space_group_name_H-M   'P 1'
#
loop_
_entity.id
_entity.type
_entity.pdbx_description
1 polymer ?
#
loop_
_entity_poly.entity_id
_entity_poly.type
_entity_poly.pdbx_seq_one_letter_code
_entity_poly.pdbx_strand_id
1 'polypeptide(L)'
;MADLLELAEDETREMWAGLRLGYTESTGHPLLRREIAALYESIEADDVLVFAGAEEAIYCLLSTSLEPGDHVIVTFPGYQSLYEVARAAGAQVSLHLLREEDGWSLDVDRLVRSFRAETRMVVVNVPHNPTGMLPSQDEWRRLATACADAGVRLVADEVYRFLEHDGAETLPAGADLDERAISIGVMSKSFALAGLRIGWLATRDRSVLDRCARLKDYTTICSSAPAEVLALIGLRARERVLTRSRDIVGANLAVLDELFARRADAFAWVRPQGGSTGFPRLVPDGPAGASADQFAARLVEATGVLLLPSSTFGFGDSHFRIGLGRLDLPEAVEKLDAFLG
;
A
#
# COMPACT_ATOMS: atom_id res chain seq x y z
N MET A 1 -8.28 19.22 8.44
CA MET A 1 -7.21 19.82 9.30
C MET A 1 -7.75 20.13 10.69
N ALA A 2 -8.80 20.93 10.82
CA ALA A 2 -9.41 21.22 12.12
C ALA A 2 -9.74 19.95 12.89
N ASP A 3 -10.47 19.02 12.29
CA ASP A 3 -10.86 17.73 12.90
C ASP A 3 -9.67 16.91 13.42
N LEU A 4 -8.52 16.94 12.74
CA LEU A 4 -7.31 16.24 13.19
C LEU A 4 -6.71 16.94 14.42
N LEU A 5 -6.67 18.28 14.44
CA LEU A 5 -6.18 19.05 15.57
C LEU A 5 -7.07 18.92 16.83
N GLU A 6 -8.37 18.66 16.65
CA GLU A 6 -9.27 18.33 17.77
C GLU A 6 -8.91 17.01 18.47
N LEU A 7 -8.22 16.10 17.78
CA LEU A 7 -7.72 14.83 18.35
C LEU A 7 -6.40 15.00 19.15
N ALA A 8 -5.79 16.19 19.09
CA ALA A 8 -4.50 16.42 19.73
C ALA A 8 -4.62 16.36 21.27
N GLU A 9 -3.69 15.64 21.88
CA GLU A 9 -3.44 15.66 23.32
C GLU A 9 -2.63 16.90 23.71
N ASP A 10 -2.54 17.21 25.01
CA ASP A 10 -1.89 18.44 25.50
C ASP A 10 -0.45 18.57 24.97
N GLU A 11 0.36 17.50 25.05
CA GLU A 11 1.74 17.51 24.53
C GLU A 11 1.79 17.87 23.03
N THR A 12 0.95 17.25 22.19
CA THR A 12 0.92 17.52 20.74
C THR A 12 0.33 18.89 20.41
N ARG A 13 -0.58 19.42 21.23
CA ARG A 13 -1.08 20.80 21.12
C ARG A 13 0.02 21.82 21.42
N GLU A 14 0.82 21.57 22.48
CA GLU A 14 1.96 22.43 22.81
C GLU A 14 3.03 22.36 21.70
N MET A 15 3.33 21.17 21.17
CA MET A 15 4.23 21.01 20.03
C MET A 15 3.74 21.80 18.80
N TRP A 16 2.45 21.72 18.49
CA TRP A 16 1.85 22.45 17.38
C TRP A 16 1.89 23.98 17.58
N ALA A 17 1.53 24.44 18.78
CA ALA A 17 1.53 25.86 19.11
C ALA A 17 2.95 26.47 19.15
N GLY A 18 3.92 25.70 19.57
CA GLY A 18 5.35 26.07 19.63
C GLY A 18 6.15 25.76 18.36
N LEU A 19 5.49 25.27 17.30
CA LEU A 19 6.14 24.78 16.09
C LEU A 19 6.98 25.86 15.41
N ARG A 20 8.22 25.51 15.07
CA ARG A 20 9.11 26.33 14.25
C ARG A 20 9.35 25.64 12.91
N LEU A 21 9.39 26.44 11.83
CA LEU A 21 9.66 25.94 10.47
C LEU A 21 11.18 25.82 10.22
N GLY A 22 11.87 25.09 11.11
CA GLY A 22 13.26 24.72 10.95
C GLY A 22 13.40 23.29 10.44
N TYR A 23 14.63 22.84 10.26
CA TYR A 23 14.91 21.42 9.99
C TYR A 23 14.55 20.56 11.19
N THR A 24 13.98 19.37 10.91
CA THR A 24 13.74 18.31 11.88
C THR A 24 14.90 17.31 11.88
N GLU A 25 14.81 16.27 12.70
CA GLU A 25 15.74 15.15 12.64
C GLU A 25 15.62 14.42 11.31
N SER A 26 16.75 14.11 10.66
CA SER A 26 16.75 13.43 9.35
C SER A 26 16.11 12.05 9.39
N THR A 27 16.18 11.37 10.55
CA THR A 27 15.54 10.06 10.75
C THR A 27 14.05 10.13 11.10
N GLY A 28 13.53 11.33 11.39
CA GLY A 28 12.19 11.61 11.88
C GLY A 28 12.16 11.91 13.37
N HIS A 29 11.17 12.70 13.79
CA HIS A 29 11.01 13.13 15.17
C HIS A 29 10.93 11.92 16.13
N PRO A 30 11.66 11.92 17.28
CA PRO A 30 11.72 10.75 18.17
C PRO A 30 10.36 10.25 18.67
N LEU A 31 9.43 11.16 18.98
CA LEU A 31 8.06 10.80 19.38
C LEU A 31 7.32 10.11 18.23
N LEU A 32 7.44 10.63 17.01
CA LEU A 32 6.81 10.04 15.82
C LEU A 32 7.35 8.62 15.59
N ARG A 33 8.66 8.41 15.65
CA ARG A 33 9.26 7.08 15.49
C ARG A 33 8.78 6.09 16.55
N ARG A 34 8.59 6.55 17.80
CA ARG A 34 8.01 5.71 18.88
C ARG A 34 6.58 5.29 18.60
N GLU A 35 5.73 6.21 18.14
CA GLU A 35 4.34 5.88 17.81
C GLU A 35 4.25 4.98 16.57
N ILE A 36 5.16 5.14 15.61
CA ILE A 36 5.27 4.20 14.48
C ILE A 36 5.71 2.83 14.96
N ALA A 37 6.73 2.75 15.82
CA ALA A 37 7.21 1.48 16.37
C ALA A 37 6.11 0.73 17.14
N ALA A 38 5.23 1.46 17.83
CA ALA A 38 4.08 0.89 18.55
C ALA A 38 2.99 0.25 17.62
N LEU A 39 3.14 0.32 16.30
CA LEU A 39 2.33 -0.43 15.34
C LEU A 39 2.85 -1.86 15.11
N TYR A 40 4.01 -2.21 15.63
CA TYR A 40 4.74 -3.46 15.45
C TYR A 40 4.95 -4.15 16.81
N GLU A 41 5.23 -5.45 16.78
CA GLU A 41 5.47 -6.24 17.99
C GLU A 41 6.96 -6.21 18.42
N SER A 42 7.88 -6.18 17.41
CA SER A 42 9.32 -6.37 17.64
C SER A 42 10.19 -5.18 17.21
N ILE A 43 9.59 -4.08 16.81
CA ILE A 43 10.26 -2.88 16.29
C ILE A 43 10.37 -1.82 17.39
N GLU A 44 11.56 -1.25 17.54
CA GLU A 44 11.81 -0.11 18.40
C GLU A 44 11.94 1.19 17.60
N ALA A 45 11.92 2.34 18.29
CA ALA A 45 12.01 3.65 17.62
C ALA A 45 13.26 3.79 16.73
N ASP A 46 14.37 3.15 17.11
CA ASP A 46 15.62 3.19 16.33
C ASP A 46 15.62 2.26 15.12
N ASP A 47 14.62 1.38 15.00
CA ASP A 47 14.38 0.50 13.85
C ASP A 47 13.42 1.14 12.83
N VAL A 48 13.10 2.44 13.00
CA VAL A 48 12.20 3.21 12.13
C VAL A 48 12.96 4.37 11.48
N LEU A 49 12.82 4.52 10.16
CA LEU A 49 13.28 5.68 9.40
C LEU A 49 12.07 6.31 8.68
N VAL A 50 11.84 7.61 8.93
CA VAL A 50 10.72 8.37 8.36
C VAL A 50 11.13 9.04 7.04
N PHE A 51 10.19 9.09 6.08
CA PHE A 51 10.37 9.62 4.73
C PHE A 51 9.21 10.55 4.32
N ALA A 52 9.39 11.28 3.23
CA ALA A 52 8.34 12.09 2.61
C ALA A 52 7.32 11.21 1.83
N GLY A 53 6.74 10.26 2.52
CA GLY A 53 5.81 9.24 1.99
C GLY A 53 6.50 7.93 1.64
N ALA A 54 5.69 6.89 1.39
CA ALA A 54 6.20 5.55 1.05
C ALA A 54 7.00 5.52 -0.27
N GLU A 55 6.71 6.42 -1.21
CA GLU A 55 7.39 6.49 -2.50
C GLU A 55 8.89 6.77 -2.34
N GLU A 56 9.25 7.73 -1.48
CA GLU A 56 10.66 7.98 -1.18
C GLU A 56 11.30 6.81 -0.44
N ALA A 57 10.56 6.16 0.46
CA ALA A 57 11.04 4.98 1.16
C ALA A 57 11.35 3.83 0.19
N ILE A 58 10.45 3.55 -0.77
CA ILE A 58 10.64 2.55 -1.83
C ILE A 58 11.87 2.90 -2.67
N TYR A 59 11.96 4.16 -3.11
CA TYR A 59 13.08 4.64 -3.92
C TYR A 59 14.42 4.46 -3.19
N CYS A 60 14.53 4.94 -1.95
CA CYS A 60 15.75 4.82 -1.16
C CYS A 60 16.11 3.35 -0.89
N LEU A 61 15.11 2.53 -0.51
CA LEU A 61 15.32 1.11 -0.21
C LEU A 61 15.88 0.37 -1.41
N LEU A 62 15.19 0.41 -2.54
CA LEU A 62 15.56 -0.38 -3.72
C LEU A 62 16.86 0.13 -4.34
N SER A 63 17.05 1.47 -4.40
CA SER A 63 18.27 2.07 -4.96
C SER A 63 19.55 1.81 -4.13
N THR A 64 19.42 1.60 -2.81
CA THR A 64 20.58 1.36 -1.94
C THR A 64 20.80 -0.11 -1.57
N SER A 65 19.87 -0.99 -1.93
CA SER A 65 19.91 -2.40 -1.54
C SER A 65 20.04 -3.36 -2.73
N LEU A 66 20.00 -2.85 -3.95
CA LEU A 66 20.11 -3.65 -5.18
C LEU A 66 21.29 -3.19 -6.01
N GLU A 67 21.93 -4.17 -6.65
CA GLU A 67 23.04 -3.97 -7.60
C GLU A 67 22.68 -4.60 -8.96
N PRO A 68 23.35 -4.16 -10.06
CA PRO A 68 23.17 -4.80 -11.36
C PRO A 68 23.42 -6.31 -11.31
N GLY A 69 22.45 -7.09 -11.77
CA GLY A 69 22.48 -8.55 -11.75
C GLY A 69 21.74 -9.20 -10.57
N ASP A 70 21.42 -8.47 -9.52
CA ASP A 70 20.53 -8.98 -8.46
C ASP A 70 19.16 -9.32 -9.03
N HIS A 71 18.49 -10.30 -8.43
CA HIS A 71 17.15 -10.72 -8.81
C HIS A 71 16.13 -10.35 -7.74
N VAL A 72 14.99 -9.80 -8.17
CA VAL A 72 13.86 -9.42 -7.31
C VAL A 72 12.59 -10.04 -7.84
N ILE A 73 11.78 -10.60 -6.94
CA ILE A 73 10.43 -11.10 -7.25
C ILE A 73 9.41 -10.13 -6.69
N VAL A 74 8.44 -9.69 -7.51
CA VAL A 74 7.41 -8.73 -7.12
C VAL A 74 6.04 -9.28 -7.49
N THR A 75 5.04 -9.17 -6.61
CA THR A 75 3.64 -9.51 -6.93
C THR A 75 3.07 -8.62 -8.03
N PHE A 76 2.31 -9.21 -8.96
CA PHE A 76 1.78 -8.53 -10.14
C PHE A 76 0.37 -9.04 -10.50
N PRO A 77 -0.58 -8.18 -11.01
CA PRO A 77 -0.42 -6.73 -11.25
C PRO A 77 -0.13 -5.98 -9.96
N GLY A 78 0.58 -4.85 -9.99
CA GLY A 78 0.97 -4.19 -8.76
C GLY A 78 1.39 -2.73 -8.94
N TYR A 79 1.75 -2.11 -7.82
CA TYR A 79 2.21 -0.74 -7.82
C TYR A 79 3.57 -0.63 -8.52
N GLN A 80 3.64 0.18 -9.57
CA GLN A 80 4.76 0.21 -10.51
C GLN A 80 6.10 0.50 -9.84
N SER A 81 6.14 1.39 -8.85
CA SER A 81 7.39 1.75 -8.17
C SER A 81 8.09 0.56 -7.51
N LEU A 82 7.34 -0.48 -7.12
CA LEU A 82 7.91 -1.68 -6.49
C LEU A 82 8.78 -2.51 -7.46
N TYR A 83 8.55 -2.39 -8.76
CA TYR A 83 9.32 -3.13 -9.77
C TYR A 83 10.09 -2.24 -10.74
N GLU A 84 9.62 -1.04 -11.08
CA GLU A 84 10.34 -0.15 -11.98
C GLU A 84 11.57 0.48 -11.32
N VAL A 85 11.51 0.83 -10.02
CA VAL A 85 12.69 1.30 -9.29
C VAL A 85 13.75 0.20 -9.18
N ALA A 86 13.35 -1.06 -8.95
CA ALA A 86 14.28 -2.19 -8.96
C ALA A 86 14.95 -2.38 -10.34
N ARG A 87 14.17 -2.26 -11.44
CA ARG A 87 14.72 -2.28 -12.81
C ARG A 87 15.69 -1.13 -13.05
N ALA A 88 15.34 0.08 -12.59
CA ALA A 88 16.21 1.25 -12.71
C ALA A 88 17.54 1.10 -11.94
N ALA A 89 17.53 0.36 -10.83
CA ALA A 89 18.75 -0.02 -10.10
C ALA A 89 19.58 -1.12 -10.81
N GLY A 90 19.13 -1.66 -11.94
CA GLY A 90 19.80 -2.70 -12.71
C GLY A 90 19.46 -4.13 -12.30
N ALA A 91 18.51 -4.33 -11.41
CA ALA A 91 18.08 -5.65 -10.99
C ALA A 91 17.23 -6.37 -12.07
N GLN A 92 17.34 -7.69 -12.11
CA GLN A 92 16.43 -8.55 -12.86
C GLN A 92 15.13 -8.71 -12.06
N VAL A 93 13.99 -8.34 -12.65
CA VAL A 93 12.69 -8.42 -11.98
C VAL A 93 11.86 -9.56 -12.56
N SER A 94 11.46 -10.51 -11.72
CA SER A 94 10.43 -11.50 -12.02
C SER A 94 9.10 -11.06 -11.42
N LEU A 95 8.08 -10.97 -12.25
CA LEU A 95 6.73 -10.64 -11.83
C LEU A 95 5.99 -11.93 -11.43
N HIS A 96 5.63 -12.06 -10.15
CA HIS A 96 4.82 -13.16 -9.65
C HIS A 96 3.35 -12.85 -9.92
N LEU A 97 2.80 -13.45 -10.98
CA LEU A 97 1.45 -13.18 -11.45
C LEU A 97 0.41 -13.73 -10.46
N LEU A 98 -0.41 -12.84 -9.90
CA LEU A 98 -1.67 -13.18 -9.25
C LEU A 98 -2.73 -13.38 -10.34
N ARG A 99 -3.63 -14.34 -10.18
CA ARG A 99 -4.60 -14.71 -11.20
C ARG A 99 -6.03 -14.54 -10.69
N GLU A 100 -6.90 -13.97 -11.52
CA GLU A 100 -8.31 -13.78 -11.19
C GLU A 100 -9.01 -15.13 -10.98
N GLU A 101 -8.72 -16.14 -11.81
CA GLU A 101 -9.27 -17.48 -11.72
C GLU A 101 -8.95 -18.19 -10.39
N ASP A 102 -7.88 -17.79 -9.72
CA ASP A 102 -7.45 -18.28 -8.41
C ASP A 102 -7.92 -17.33 -7.27
N GLY A 103 -8.84 -16.39 -7.56
CA GLY A 103 -9.29 -15.37 -6.60
C GLY A 103 -8.19 -14.39 -6.18
N TRP A 104 -7.21 -14.17 -7.05
CA TRP A 104 -6.01 -13.34 -6.80
C TRP A 104 -5.08 -13.88 -5.71
N SER A 105 -5.23 -15.14 -5.28
CA SER A 105 -4.46 -15.73 -4.17
C SER A 105 -2.95 -15.69 -4.40
N LEU A 106 -2.19 -15.61 -3.30
CA LEU A 106 -0.73 -15.67 -3.30
C LEU A 106 -0.26 -17.14 -3.30
N ASP A 107 0.13 -17.66 -4.45
CA ASP A 107 0.74 -19.00 -4.56
C ASP A 107 2.19 -18.96 -4.03
N VAL A 108 2.34 -19.18 -2.73
CA VAL A 108 3.63 -19.16 -2.04
C VAL A 108 4.58 -20.21 -2.60
N ASP A 109 4.08 -21.42 -2.91
CA ASP A 109 4.92 -22.51 -3.41
C ASP A 109 5.47 -22.19 -4.81
N ARG A 110 4.66 -21.60 -5.68
CA ARG A 110 5.11 -21.12 -6.99
C ARG A 110 6.13 -19.99 -6.86
N LEU A 111 5.90 -19.07 -5.91
CA LEU A 111 6.81 -17.95 -5.66
C LEU A 111 8.17 -18.47 -5.19
N VAL A 112 8.21 -19.37 -4.20
CA VAL A 112 9.44 -19.96 -3.65
C VAL A 112 10.19 -20.78 -4.71
N ARG A 113 9.49 -21.54 -5.56
CA ARG A 113 10.12 -22.24 -6.69
C ARG A 113 10.81 -21.32 -7.71
N SER A 114 10.50 -20.03 -7.72
CA SER A 114 11.15 -19.06 -8.60
C SER A 114 12.41 -18.42 -8.02
N PHE A 115 12.82 -18.80 -6.81
CA PHE A 115 14.08 -18.35 -6.20
C PHE A 115 15.29 -18.83 -7.02
N ARG A 116 16.28 -17.96 -7.12
CA ARG A 116 17.56 -18.18 -7.80
C ARG A 116 18.70 -17.81 -6.85
N ALA A 117 19.92 -18.19 -7.19
CA ALA A 117 21.09 -17.81 -6.39
C ALA A 117 21.26 -16.27 -6.27
N GLU A 118 20.82 -15.55 -7.29
CA GLU A 118 20.87 -14.09 -7.37
C GLU A 118 19.66 -13.41 -6.70
N THR A 119 18.65 -14.18 -6.22
CA THR A 119 17.46 -13.59 -5.59
C THR A 119 17.85 -12.91 -4.28
N ARG A 120 17.60 -11.61 -4.20
CA ARG A 120 17.89 -10.77 -3.03
C ARG A 120 16.64 -10.38 -2.28
N MET A 121 15.54 -10.14 -3.01
CA MET A 121 14.31 -9.66 -2.41
C MET A 121 13.08 -10.33 -3.01
N VAL A 122 12.07 -10.50 -2.15
CA VAL A 122 10.67 -10.70 -2.53
C VAL A 122 9.90 -9.49 -2.03
N VAL A 123 9.19 -8.81 -2.92
CA VAL A 123 8.39 -7.63 -2.61
C VAL A 123 6.92 -7.98 -2.75
N VAL A 124 6.17 -7.87 -1.67
CA VAL A 124 4.72 -8.15 -1.62
C VAL A 124 4.00 -6.93 -1.07
N ASN A 125 3.05 -6.38 -1.84
CA ASN A 125 2.12 -5.39 -1.30
C ASN A 125 0.95 -6.13 -0.63
N VAL A 126 0.69 -5.86 0.66
CA VAL A 126 -0.29 -6.59 1.48
C VAL A 126 -0.92 -5.70 2.54
N PRO A 127 -2.24 -5.52 2.54
CA PRO A 127 -3.22 -5.87 1.49
C PRO A 127 -2.87 -5.31 0.12
N HIS A 128 -3.24 -6.02 -0.93
CA HIS A 128 -2.69 -5.83 -2.27
C HIS A 128 -3.43 -4.76 -3.10
N ASN A 129 -2.69 -3.88 -3.75
CA ASN A 129 -3.19 -2.95 -4.78
C ASN A 129 -2.76 -3.46 -6.17
N PRO A 130 -3.70 -3.73 -7.11
CA PRO A 130 -5.09 -3.27 -7.12
C PRO A 130 -6.14 -4.27 -6.63
N THR A 131 -5.79 -5.54 -6.38
CA THR A 131 -6.77 -6.63 -6.26
C THR A 131 -7.47 -6.72 -4.90
N GLY A 132 -6.89 -6.12 -3.85
CA GLY A 132 -7.38 -6.28 -2.48
C GLY A 132 -7.10 -7.66 -1.87
N MET A 133 -6.20 -8.44 -2.48
CA MET A 133 -5.81 -9.75 -1.97
C MET A 133 -5.17 -9.63 -0.58
N LEU A 134 -5.52 -10.57 0.28
CA LEU A 134 -4.94 -10.77 1.60
C LEU A 134 -4.61 -12.26 1.74
N PRO A 135 -3.35 -12.64 1.91
CA PRO A 135 -3.00 -14.04 2.16
C PRO A 135 -3.49 -14.47 3.55
N SER A 136 -3.67 -15.75 3.76
CA SER A 136 -3.87 -16.28 5.10
C SER A 136 -2.63 -16.07 5.98
N GLN A 137 -2.81 -16.08 7.31
CA GLN A 137 -1.68 -15.96 8.23
C GLN A 137 -0.63 -17.07 8.02
N ASP A 138 -1.08 -18.29 7.69
CA ASP A 138 -0.17 -19.43 7.43
C ASP A 138 0.62 -19.21 6.15
N GLU A 139 0.00 -18.77 5.06
CA GLU A 139 0.69 -18.45 3.81
C GLU A 139 1.71 -17.33 4.01
N TRP A 140 1.34 -16.29 4.76
CA TRP A 140 2.21 -15.16 5.04
C TRP A 140 3.44 -15.58 5.87
N ARG A 141 3.25 -16.37 6.93
CA ARG A 141 4.35 -16.91 7.74
C ARG A 141 5.22 -17.88 6.96
N ARG A 142 4.64 -18.76 6.13
CA ARG A 142 5.39 -19.68 5.25
C ARG A 142 6.27 -18.91 4.28
N LEU A 143 5.77 -17.84 3.66
CA LEU A 143 6.57 -16.99 2.77
C LEU A 143 7.74 -16.36 3.51
N ALA A 144 7.50 -15.76 4.68
CA ALA A 144 8.56 -15.16 5.49
C ALA A 144 9.64 -16.18 5.88
N THR A 145 9.23 -17.36 6.34
CA THR A 145 10.16 -18.47 6.68
C THR A 145 10.97 -18.89 5.47
N ALA A 146 10.33 -19.11 4.31
CA ALA A 146 11.03 -19.51 3.10
C ALA A 146 12.03 -18.45 2.61
N CYS A 147 11.69 -17.17 2.75
CA CYS A 147 12.62 -16.07 2.46
C CYS A 147 13.82 -16.11 3.42
N ALA A 148 13.58 -16.26 4.72
CA ALA A 148 14.62 -16.31 5.75
C ALA A 148 15.58 -17.47 5.51
N ASP A 149 15.06 -18.69 5.27
CA ASP A 149 15.84 -19.91 5.01
C ASP A 149 16.71 -19.80 3.75
N ALA A 150 16.21 -19.12 2.72
CA ALA A 150 16.93 -18.90 1.46
C ALA A 150 17.90 -17.71 1.50
N GLY A 151 17.95 -16.93 2.60
CA GLY A 151 18.73 -15.71 2.66
C GLY A 151 18.16 -14.57 1.82
N VAL A 152 16.91 -14.66 1.38
CA VAL A 152 16.17 -13.65 0.61
C VAL A 152 15.47 -12.70 1.58
N ARG A 153 15.48 -11.41 1.27
CA ARG A 153 14.79 -10.40 2.09
C ARG A 153 13.33 -10.28 1.70
N LEU A 154 12.42 -10.42 2.67
CA LEU A 154 11.01 -10.07 2.48
C LEU A 154 10.84 -8.56 2.65
N VAL A 155 10.27 -7.90 1.64
CA VAL A 155 9.83 -6.51 1.69
C VAL A 155 8.30 -6.50 1.63
N ALA A 156 7.67 -6.14 2.73
CA ALA A 156 6.23 -6.04 2.88
C ALA A 156 5.79 -4.57 2.69
N ASP A 157 5.19 -4.27 1.56
CA ASP A 157 4.52 -2.98 1.37
C ASP A 157 3.14 -3.03 2.04
N GLU A 158 3.08 -2.54 3.27
CA GLU A 158 1.94 -2.62 4.19
C GLU A 158 1.14 -1.32 4.27
N VAL A 159 1.17 -0.51 3.22
CA VAL A 159 0.50 0.80 3.21
C VAL A 159 -1.01 0.72 3.44
N TYR A 160 -1.62 -0.45 3.23
CA TYR A 160 -3.04 -0.73 3.49
C TYR A 160 -3.30 -1.57 4.75
N ARG A 161 -2.29 -1.91 5.55
CA ARG A 161 -2.46 -2.62 6.83
C ARG A 161 -3.46 -1.88 7.71
N PHE A 162 -4.28 -2.60 8.48
CA PHE A 162 -5.42 -2.13 9.27
C PHE A 162 -6.69 -1.82 8.47
N LEU A 163 -6.72 -2.11 7.16
CA LEU A 163 -7.90 -2.06 6.31
C LEU A 163 -8.28 -3.47 5.81
N GLU A 164 -8.19 -4.47 6.68
CA GLU A 164 -8.72 -5.80 6.44
C GLU A 164 -10.25 -5.73 6.49
N HIS A 165 -10.94 -6.48 5.62
CA HIS A 165 -12.38 -6.41 5.48
C HIS A 165 -13.09 -7.53 6.27
N ASP A 166 -14.38 -7.33 6.58
CA ASP A 166 -15.28 -8.34 7.16
C ASP A 166 -14.78 -8.95 8.48
N GLY A 167 -14.03 -8.19 9.28
CA GLY A 167 -13.51 -8.65 10.57
C GLY A 167 -12.33 -9.62 10.44
N ALA A 168 -11.70 -9.70 9.27
CA ALA A 168 -10.45 -10.45 9.12
C ALA A 168 -9.36 -9.88 10.05
N GLU A 169 -8.56 -10.78 10.62
CA GLU A 169 -7.45 -10.38 11.47
C GLU A 169 -6.34 -9.68 10.67
N THR A 170 -5.79 -8.62 11.26
CA THR A 170 -4.60 -7.96 10.71
C THR A 170 -3.42 -8.94 10.71
N LEU A 171 -2.75 -9.07 9.58
CA LEU A 171 -1.56 -9.93 9.47
C LEU A 171 -0.42 -9.40 10.36
N PRO A 172 0.42 -10.29 10.89
CA PRO A 172 1.69 -9.88 11.48
C PRO A 172 2.46 -9.03 10.47
N ALA A 173 3.09 -7.96 10.92
CA ALA A 173 3.92 -7.16 10.03
C ALA A 173 5.12 -7.98 9.52
N GLY A 174 5.56 -7.73 8.29
CA GLY A 174 6.72 -8.42 7.74
C GLY A 174 7.95 -8.27 8.64
N ALA A 175 8.21 -7.08 9.16
CA ALA A 175 9.32 -6.78 10.05
C ALA A 175 9.26 -7.53 11.39
N ASP A 176 8.08 -8.01 11.81
CA ASP A 176 7.93 -8.83 13.02
C ASP A 176 8.24 -10.32 12.77
N LEU A 177 8.21 -10.77 11.51
CA LEU A 177 8.39 -12.19 11.17
C LEU A 177 9.84 -12.60 10.99
N ASP A 178 10.72 -11.72 10.56
CA ASP A 178 12.15 -11.96 10.40
C ASP A 178 12.95 -10.67 10.65
N GLU A 179 14.14 -10.80 11.26
CA GLU A 179 14.97 -9.63 11.61
C GLU A 179 15.50 -8.84 10.41
N ARG A 180 15.55 -9.46 9.22
CA ARG A 180 15.99 -8.83 7.97
C ARG A 180 14.82 -8.39 7.10
N ALA A 181 13.59 -8.76 7.47
CA ALA A 181 12.41 -8.30 6.74
C ALA A 181 12.17 -6.81 6.94
N ILE A 182 11.51 -6.21 5.98
CA ILE A 182 11.26 -4.76 5.94
C ILE A 182 9.77 -4.54 5.75
N SER A 183 9.17 -3.73 6.61
CA SER A 183 7.82 -3.20 6.44
C SER A 183 7.87 -1.76 5.94
N ILE A 184 7.08 -1.46 4.92
CA ILE A 184 6.85 -0.11 4.41
C ILE A 184 5.48 0.35 4.89
N GLY A 185 5.43 1.46 5.61
CA GLY A 185 4.19 2.04 6.09
C GLY A 185 4.00 3.48 5.64
N VAL A 186 2.76 3.99 5.73
CA VAL A 186 2.44 5.36 5.29
C VAL A 186 1.17 5.91 5.94
N MET A 187 1.13 7.21 6.18
CA MET A 187 -0.09 7.90 6.63
C MET A 187 -1.15 8.06 5.53
N SER A 188 -0.80 7.82 4.26
CA SER A 188 -1.62 8.18 3.10
C SER A 188 -2.84 7.30 2.86
N LYS A 189 -2.82 6.04 3.29
CA LYS A 189 -3.82 5.02 2.94
C LYS A 189 -4.71 4.71 4.14
N SER A 190 -4.33 3.79 5.00
CA SER A 190 -5.13 3.36 6.14
C SER A 190 -5.51 4.53 7.07
N PHE A 191 -4.59 5.46 7.28
CA PHE A 191 -4.84 6.66 8.08
C PHE A 191 -5.51 7.81 7.31
N ALA A 192 -5.72 7.68 5.98
CA ALA A 192 -6.37 8.69 5.12
C ALA A 192 -5.74 10.11 5.19
N LEU A 193 -4.45 10.22 5.49
CA LEU A 193 -3.72 11.47 5.68
C LEU A 193 -2.66 11.69 4.56
N ALA A 194 -3.03 11.45 3.31
CA ALA A 194 -2.13 11.48 2.15
C ALA A 194 -1.40 12.82 1.98
N GLY A 195 -2.03 13.93 2.35
CA GLY A 195 -1.47 15.28 2.24
C GLY A 195 -0.31 15.55 3.21
N LEU A 196 -0.12 14.74 4.25
CA LEU A 196 0.98 14.91 5.19
C LEU A 196 2.34 14.52 4.58
N ARG A 197 2.34 13.66 3.57
CA ARG A 197 3.59 13.14 2.98
C ARG A 197 4.52 12.52 4.03
N ILE A 198 4.00 11.64 4.89
CA ILE A 198 4.75 10.87 5.89
C ILE A 198 4.59 9.39 5.60
N GLY A 199 5.73 8.71 5.42
CA GLY A 199 5.87 7.25 5.32
C GLY A 199 7.11 6.79 6.07
N TRP A 200 7.34 5.49 6.17
CA TRP A 200 8.47 4.95 6.90
C TRP A 200 8.90 3.58 6.41
N LEU A 201 10.14 3.23 6.71
CA LEU A 201 10.64 1.86 6.76
C LEU A 201 10.73 1.44 8.22
N ALA A 202 10.35 0.20 8.51
CA ALA A 202 10.55 -0.46 9.79
C ALA A 202 11.29 -1.79 9.56
N THR A 203 12.44 -1.97 10.22
CA THR A 203 13.25 -3.19 10.14
C THR A 203 14.30 -3.22 11.24
N ARG A 204 14.62 -4.40 11.76
CA ARG A 204 15.72 -4.60 12.71
C ARG A 204 17.10 -4.65 12.02
N ASP A 205 17.16 -4.75 10.69
CA ASP A 205 18.40 -4.61 9.92
C ASP A 205 18.79 -3.13 9.78
N ARG A 206 19.42 -2.58 10.81
CA ARG A 206 19.85 -1.17 10.86
C ARG A 206 20.80 -0.80 9.73
N SER A 207 21.54 -1.76 9.16
CA SER A 207 22.43 -1.50 8.03
C SER A 207 21.65 -1.03 6.79
N VAL A 208 20.42 -1.49 6.61
CA VAL A 208 19.52 -1.01 5.56
C VAL A 208 19.09 0.43 5.85
N LEU A 209 18.65 0.71 7.08
CA LEU A 209 18.22 2.06 7.47
C LEU A 209 19.36 3.07 7.30
N ASP A 210 20.60 2.71 7.69
CA ASP A 210 21.79 3.57 7.53
C ASP A 210 22.06 3.90 6.06
N ARG A 211 21.96 2.91 5.15
CA ARG A 211 22.12 3.15 3.70
C ARG A 211 21.02 4.05 3.16
N CYS A 212 19.77 3.79 3.54
CA CYS A 212 18.63 4.61 3.14
C CYS A 212 18.74 6.05 3.69
N ALA A 213 19.14 6.23 4.95
CA ALA A 213 19.34 7.55 5.55
C ALA A 213 20.38 8.37 4.81
N ARG A 214 21.51 7.74 4.43
CA ARG A 214 22.55 8.42 3.63
C ARG A 214 22.04 8.89 2.26
N LEU A 215 21.20 8.10 1.59
CA LEU A 215 20.60 8.54 0.31
C LEU A 215 19.55 9.63 0.56
N LYS A 216 18.76 9.50 1.64
CA LYS A 216 17.75 10.49 2.03
C LYS A 216 18.35 11.88 2.25
N ASP A 217 19.59 11.98 2.73
CA ASP A 217 20.30 13.26 2.86
C ASP A 217 20.46 14.01 1.52
N TYR A 218 20.34 13.31 0.39
CA TYR A 218 20.41 13.89 -0.96
C TYR A 218 19.02 13.98 -1.66
N THR A 219 17.94 13.61 -0.98
CA THR A 219 16.56 13.77 -1.47
C THR A 219 15.84 14.84 -0.65
N THR A 220 15.22 14.46 0.46
CA THR A 220 14.42 15.38 1.30
C THR A 220 15.14 15.89 2.54
N ILE A 221 16.28 15.31 2.91
CA ILE A 221 17.05 15.59 4.13
C ILE A 221 16.26 15.20 5.39
N CYS A 222 15.13 15.85 5.63
CA CYS A 222 14.20 15.60 6.73
C CYS A 222 12.76 15.79 6.26
N SER A 223 11.82 15.33 7.04
CA SER A 223 10.40 15.51 6.75
C SER A 223 9.91 16.90 7.19
N SER A 224 8.72 17.30 6.72
CA SER A 224 8.09 18.55 7.13
C SER A 224 7.72 18.54 8.61
N ALA A 225 8.22 19.48 9.41
CA ALA A 225 7.92 19.58 10.84
C ALA A 225 6.40 19.63 11.14
N PRO A 226 5.58 20.46 10.44
CA PRO A 226 4.13 20.40 10.60
C PRO A 226 3.54 19.03 10.30
N ALA A 227 4.03 18.33 9.26
CA ALA A 227 3.52 17.04 8.88
C ALA A 227 3.86 15.95 9.91
N GLU A 228 5.04 16.00 10.52
CA GLU A 228 5.43 15.06 11.58
C GLU A 228 4.56 15.23 12.84
N VAL A 229 4.25 16.46 13.26
CA VAL A 229 3.36 16.72 14.41
C VAL A 229 1.94 16.23 14.10
N LEU A 230 1.41 16.50 12.91
CA LEU A 230 0.09 16.05 12.51
C LEU A 230 0.02 14.51 12.35
N ALA A 231 1.08 13.88 11.87
CA ALA A 231 1.18 12.43 11.82
C ALA A 231 1.21 11.81 13.23
N LEU A 232 1.95 12.43 14.17
CA LEU A 232 1.97 12.03 15.56
C LEU A 232 0.58 12.09 16.21
N ILE A 233 -0.18 13.16 15.98
CA ILE A 233 -1.58 13.29 16.43
C ILE A 233 -2.43 12.15 15.83
N GLY A 234 -2.31 11.91 14.51
CA GLY A 234 -3.05 10.86 13.84
C GLY A 234 -2.75 9.45 14.37
N LEU A 235 -1.47 9.17 14.68
CA LEU A 235 -1.05 7.87 15.23
C LEU A 235 -1.52 7.68 16.69
N ARG A 236 -1.46 8.70 17.52
CA ARG A 236 -2.00 8.64 18.90
C ARG A 236 -3.51 8.45 18.89
N ALA A 237 -4.20 9.05 17.95
CA ALA A 237 -5.65 8.89 17.77
C ALA A 237 -6.00 7.74 16.78
N ARG A 238 -5.08 6.79 16.54
CA ARG A 238 -5.19 5.80 15.46
C ARG A 238 -6.50 5.03 15.45
N GLU A 239 -7.04 4.66 16.61
CA GLU A 239 -8.31 3.92 16.67
C GLU A 239 -9.47 4.70 16.03
N ARG A 240 -9.57 6.00 16.32
CA ARG A 240 -10.62 6.86 15.71
C ARG A 240 -10.39 7.06 14.22
N VAL A 241 -9.13 7.27 13.82
CA VAL A 241 -8.77 7.48 12.41
C VAL A 241 -9.00 6.22 11.58
N LEU A 242 -8.58 5.06 12.09
CA LEU A 242 -8.74 3.76 11.40
C LEU A 242 -10.20 3.32 11.37
N THR A 243 -10.97 3.52 12.46
CA THR A 243 -12.40 3.21 12.48
C THR A 243 -13.13 4.00 11.40
N ARG A 244 -12.88 5.31 11.31
CA ARG A 244 -13.46 6.14 10.24
C ARG A 244 -13.10 5.63 8.84
N SER A 245 -11.84 5.22 8.63
CA SER A 245 -11.40 4.70 7.33
C SER A 245 -12.07 3.35 7.00
N ARG A 246 -12.18 2.46 7.97
CA ARG A 246 -12.87 1.16 7.83
C ARG A 246 -14.37 1.34 7.56
N ASP A 247 -15.02 2.26 8.25
CA ASP A 247 -16.45 2.55 8.05
C ASP A 247 -16.73 3.05 6.62
N ILE A 248 -15.90 3.95 6.11
CA ILE A 248 -16.02 4.44 4.73
C ILE A 248 -15.82 3.31 3.73
N VAL A 249 -14.76 2.51 3.89
CA VAL A 249 -14.44 1.41 2.99
C VAL A 249 -15.54 0.34 3.04
N GLY A 250 -16.02 -0.03 4.23
CA GLY A 250 -17.08 -1.02 4.40
C GLY A 250 -18.42 -0.58 3.77
N ALA A 251 -18.82 0.69 3.99
CA ALA A 251 -20.01 1.24 3.34
C ALA A 251 -19.89 1.24 1.81
N ASN A 252 -18.74 1.62 1.29
CA ASN A 252 -18.47 1.65 -0.15
C ASN A 252 -18.40 0.24 -0.76
N LEU A 253 -17.87 -0.74 -0.03
CA LEU A 253 -17.91 -2.15 -0.47
C LEU A 253 -19.33 -2.65 -0.64
N ALA A 254 -20.23 -2.35 0.30
CA ALA A 254 -21.64 -2.75 0.21
C ALA A 254 -22.32 -2.15 -1.05
N VAL A 255 -22.05 -0.87 -1.35
CA VAL A 255 -22.56 -0.20 -2.56
C VAL A 255 -22.04 -0.88 -3.83
N LEU A 256 -20.76 -1.28 -3.85
CA LEU A 256 -20.16 -1.96 -5.02
C LEU A 256 -20.65 -3.41 -5.14
N ASP A 257 -20.82 -4.13 -4.04
CA ASP A 257 -21.39 -5.49 -4.05
C ASP A 257 -22.79 -5.48 -4.69
N GLU A 258 -23.62 -4.49 -4.36
CA GLU A 258 -24.92 -4.30 -4.98
C GLU A 258 -24.83 -3.94 -6.46
N LEU A 259 -23.93 -3.03 -6.85
CA LEU A 259 -23.72 -2.67 -8.26
C LEU A 259 -23.32 -3.90 -9.07
N PHE A 260 -22.28 -4.61 -8.66
CA PHE A 260 -21.75 -5.75 -9.41
C PHE A 260 -22.72 -6.93 -9.45
N ALA A 261 -23.55 -7.10 -8.43
CA ALA A 261 -24.66 -8.08 -8.47
C ALA A 261 -25.72 -7.69 -9.50
N ARG A 262 -26.11 -6.41 -9.60
CA ARG A 262 -27.07 -5.92 -10.62
C ARG A 262 -26.52 -5.90 -12.02
N ARG A 263 -25.22 -5.63 -12.18
CA ARG A 263 -24.51 -5.47 -13.47
C ARG A 263 -23.56 -6.63 -13.77
N ALA A 264 -23.97 -7.84 -13.41
CA ALA A 264 -23.20 -9.06 -13.73
C ALA A 264 -23.09 -9.30 -15.24
N ASP A 265 -23.90 -8.64 -16.07
CA ASP A 265 -23.81 -8.57 -17.52
C ASP A 265 -22.67 -7.66 -18.03
N ALA A 266 -22.22 -6.70 -17.20
CA ALA A 266 -21.17 -5.75 -17.55
C ALA A 266 -19.83 -6.06 -16.88
N PHE A 267 -19.84 -6.57 -15.64
CA PHE A 267 -18.68 -6.72 -14.79
C PHE A 267 -18.56 -8.09 -14.14
N ALA A 268 -17.33 -8.59 -14.01
CA ALA A 268 -16.96 -9.67 -13.12
C ALA A 268 -16.25 -9.08 -11.89
N TRP A 269 -16.58 -9.58 -10.71
CA TRP A 269 -16.14 -9.03 -9.44
C TRP A 269 -15.53 -10.10 -8.53
N VAL A 270 -14.23 -10.04 -8.31
CA VAL A 270 -13.60 -10.74 -7.19
C VAL A 270 -13.52 -9.74 -6.05
N ARG A 271 -14.34 -9.95 -5.02
CA ARG A 271 -14.45 -9.03 -3.89
C ARG A 271 -13.13 -8.92 -3.16
N PRO A 272 -12.60 -7.71 -2.93
CA PRO A 272 -11.35 -7.52 -2.20
C PRO A 272 -11.48 -7.95 -0.73
N GLN A 273 -10.41 -8.48 -0.16
CA GLN A 273 -10.33 -8.95 1.22
C GLN A 273 -9.71 -7.89 2.15
N GLY A 274 -9.01 -6.90 1.57
CA GLY A 274 -8.37 -5.83 2.33
C GLY A 274 -7.98 -4.64 1.44
N GLY A 275 -7.53 -3.57 2.09
CA GLY A 275 -7.13 -2.33 1.43
C GLY A 275 -8.29 -1.42 1.07
N SER A 276 -8.03 -0.45 0.23
CA SER A 276 -9.03 0.53 -0.24
C SER A 276 -9.15 0.55 -1.76
N THR A 277 -8.92 -0.58 -2.42
CA THR A 277 -9.03 -0.74 -3.87
C THR A 277 -9.65 -2.08 -4.22
N GLY A 278 -10.32 -2.15 -5.38
CA GLY A 278 -10.79 -3.38 -6.00
C GLY A 278 -10.44 -3.39 -7.49
N PHE A 279 -10.49 -4.56 -8.12
CA PHE A 279 -10.02 -4.77 -9.48
C PHE A 279 -11.00 -5.60 -10.32
N PRO A 280 -12.23 -5.08 -10.56
CA PRO A 280 -13.21 -5.74 -11.39
C PRO A 280 -12.79 -5.81 -12.85
N ARG A 281 -13.33 -6.80 -13.57
CA ARG A 281 -13.11 -7.06 -15.01
C ARG A 281 -14.39 -6.76 -15.78
N LEU A 282 -14.21 -6.25 -17.01
CA LEU A 282 -15.28 -6.14 -17.99
C LEU A 282 -15.71 -7.54 -18.47
N VAL A 283 -17.00 -7.76 -18.58
CA VAL A 283 -17.55 -8.98 -19.22
C VAL A 283 -17.45 -8.81 -20.73
N PRO A 284 -16.81 -9.75 -21.45
CA PRO A 284 -16.78 -9.71 -22.91
C PRO A 284 -18.21 -9.67 -23.47
N ASP A 285 -18.43 -8.86 -24.51
CA ASP A 285 -19.74 -8.65 -25.17
C ASP A 285 -20.83 -8.03 -24.27
N GLY A 286 -20.48 -7.58 -23.06
CA GLY A 286 -21.36 -6.85 -22.16
C GLY A 286 -21.52 -5.37 -22.54
N PRO A 287 -22.44 -4.65 -21.89
CA PRO A 287 -22.75 -3.23 -22.22
C PRO A 287 -21.57 -2.28 -21.97
N ALA A 288 -20.62 -2.65 -21.12
CA ALA A 288 -19.39 -1.87 -20.88
C ALA A 288 -18.40 -1.95 -22.07
N GLY A 289 -18.48 -3.00 -22.89
CA GLY A 289 -17.53 -3.30 -23.96
C GLY A 289 -16.33 -4.13 -23.47
N ALA A 290 -15.39 -4.42 -24.39
CA ALA A 290 -14.27 -5.33 -24.09
C ALA A 290 -12.97 -4.62 -23.66
N SER A 291 -12.86 -3.30 -23.81
CA SER A 291 -11.68 -2.50 -23.54
C SER A 291 -11.90 -1.57 -22.33
N ALA A 292 -11.13 -1.79 -21.28
CA ALA A 292 -11.18 -0.95 -20.06
C ALA A 292 -10.69 0.48 -20.33
N ASP A 293 -9.72 0.66 -21.24
CA ASP A 293 -9.26 1.98 -21.68
C ASP A 293 -10.39 2.77 -22.35
N GLN A 294 -11.10 2.14 -23.30
CA GLN A 294 -12.21 2.79 -24.00
C GLN A 294 -13.39 3.03 -23.05
N PHE A 295 -13.70 2.09 -22.18
CA PHE A 295 -14.74 2.23 -21.18
C PHE A 295 -14.46 3.41 -20.23
N ALA A 296 -13.27 3.47 -19.65
CA ALA A 296 -12.86 4.54 -18.76
C ALA A 296 -12.88 5.92 -19.43
N ALA A 297 -12.42 6.00 -20.71
CA ALA A 297 -12.44 7.23 -21.48
C ALA A 297 -13.87 7.73 -21.73
N ARG A 298 -14.79 6.85 -22.20
CA ARG A 298 -16.20 7.20 -22.42
C ARG A 298 -16.90 7.60 -21.12
N LEU A 299 -16.63 6.88 -20.04
CA LEU A 299 -17.25 7.13 -18.74
C LEU A 299 -16.85 8.50 -18.20
N VAL A 300 -15.54 8.83 -18.20
CA VAL A 300 -15.06 10.12 -17.69
C VAL A 300 -15.58 11.28 -18.55
N GLU A 301 -15.67 11.14 -19.85
CA GLU A 301 -16.22 12.16 -20.76
C GLU A 301 -17.71 12.41 -20.49
N ALA A 302 -18.49 11.34 -20.27
CA ALA A 302 -19.94 11.45 -20.10
C ALA A 302 -20.35 11.87 -18.67
N THR A 303 -19.61 11.45 -17.65
CA THR A 303 -20.07 11.55 -16.25
C THR A 303 -19.10 12.25 -15.29
N GLY A 304 -17.85 12.43 -15.70
CA GLY A 304 -16.75 12.88 -14.84
C GLY A 304 -16.22 11.81 -13.87
N VAL A 305 -16.70 10.58 -13.94
CA VAL A 305 -16.22 9.46 -13.11
C VAL A 305 -14.97 8.87 -13.74
N LEU A 306 -13.85 8.91 -12.99
CA LEU A 306 -12.55 8.37 -13.42
C LEU A 306 -12.32 6.98 -12.82
N LEU A 307 -12.15 5.99 -13.68
CA LEU A 307 -11.62 4.67 -13.36
C LEU A 307 -10.20 4.52 -13.90
N LEU A 308 -9.39 3.69 -13.25
CA LEU A 308 -8.01 3.47 -13.69
C LEU A 308 -7.91 2.11 -14.41
N PRO A 309 -7.77 2.10 -15.75
CA PRO A 309 -7.74 0.85 -16.52
C PRO A 309 -6.46 0.04 -16.25
N SER A 310 -6.54 -1.27 -16.47
CA SER A 310 -5.46 -2.23 -16.18
C SER A 310 -4.23 -2.06 -17.06
N SER A 311 -4.37 -1.45 -18.25
CA SER A 311 -3.25 -1.06 -19.12
C SER A 311 -2.24 -0.17 -18.39
N THR A 312 -2.70 0.70 -17.47
CA THR A 312 -1.86 1.54 -16.63
C THR A 312 -0.92 0.72 -15.73
N PHE A 313 -1.30 -0.50 -15.38
CA PHE A 313 -0.48 -1.45 -14.61
C PHE A 313 0.33 -2.40 -15.49
N GLY A 314 0.20 -2.32 -16.82
CA GLY A 314 0.75 -3.31 -17.75
C GLY A 314 0.03 -4.67 -17.70
N PHE A 315 -1.22 -4.70 -17.23
CA PHE A 315 -2.02 -5.93 -17.03
C PHE A 315 -3.13 -6.09 -18.08
N GLY A 316 -2.83 -5.91 -19.35
CA GLY A 316 -3.83 -5.98 -20.42
C GLY A 316 -4.84 -4.85 -20.36
N ASP A 317 -6.04 -5.06 -20.95
CA ASP A 317 -7.06 -4.02 -21.13
C ASP A 317 -8.49 -4.52 -20.80
N SER A 318 -8.61 -5.41 -19.82
CA SER A 318 -9.92 -5.99 -19.45
C SER A 318 -10.36 -5.64 -18.04
N HIS A 319 -9.49 -5.14 -17.19
CA HIS A 319 -9.77 -4.79 -15.80
C HIS A 319 -9.67 -3.28 -15.58
N PHE A 320 -10.22 -2.81 -14.48
CA PHE A 320 -10.01 -1.45 -14.00
C PHE A 320 -9.93 -1.42 -12.49
N ARG A 321 -9.14 -0.49 -11.96
CA ARG A 321 -9.10 -0.27 -10.52
C ARG A 321 -10.18 0.72 -10.10
N ILE A 322 -10.91 0.38 -9.04
CA ILE A 322 -11.84 1.25 -8.34
C ILE A 322 -11.35 1.54 -6.92
N GLY A 323 -11.45 2.79 -6.47
CA GLY A 323 -11.03 3.20 -5.11
C GLY A 323 -12.21 3.15 -4.14
N LEU A 324 -11.99 2.60 -2.94
CA LEU A 324 -13.01 2.40 -1.90
C LEU A 324 -12.97 3.47 -0.81
N GLY A 325 -11.95 4.33 -0.78
CA GLY A 325 -11.71 5.25 0.33
C GLY A 325 -12.38 6.64 0.20
N ARG A 326 -13.25 6.86 -0.79
CA ARG A 326 -13.88 8.17 -1.03
C ARG A 326 -15.30 8.23 -0.51
N LEU A 327 -15.65 9.36 0.12
CA LEU A 327 -17.02 9.58 0.62
C LEU A 327 -18.05 9.75 -0.51
N ASP A 328 -17.62 10.23 -1.68
CA ASP A 328 -18.45 10.47 -2.86
C ASP A 328 -18.56 9.25 -3.79
N LEU A 329 -18.09 8.06 -3.36
CA LEU A 329 -18.21 6.85 -4.17
C LEU A 329 -19.67 6.48 -4.51
N PRO A 330 -20.65 6.55 -3.59
CA PRO A 330 -22.04 6.24 -3.94
C PRO A 330 -22.57 7.07 -5.09
N GLU A 331 -22.31 8.37 -5.13
CA GLU A 331 -22.68 9.24 -6.25
C GLU A 331 -21.99 8.84 -7.57
N ALA A 332 -20.71 8.48 -7.48
CA ALA A 332 -19.97 8.00 -8.65
C ALA A 332 -20.53 6.68 -9.19
N VAL A 333 -20.95 5.77 -8.30
CA VAL A 333 -21.60 4.49 -8.66
C VAL A 333 -22.96 4.71 -9.32
N GLU A 334 -23.80 5.64 -8.83
CA GLU A 334 -25.05 6.01 -9.49
C GLU A 334 -24.83 6.51 -10.92
N LYS A 335 -23.83 7.36 -11.13
CA LYS A 335 -23.45 7.85 -12.45
C LYS A 335 -22.95 6.73 -13.38
N LEU A 336 -22.16 5.82 -12.84
CA LEU A 336 -21.66 4.63 -13.56
C LEU A 336 -22.82 3.72 -13.99
N ASP A 337 -23.76 3.44 -13.07
CA ASP A 337 -24.93 2.59 -13.32
C ASP A 337 -25.85 3.21 -14.38
N ALA A 338 -26.15 4.51 -14.25
CA ALA A 338 -26.92 5.28 -15.25
C ALA A 338 -26.26 5.33 -16.63
N PHE A 339 -24.93 5.37 -16.70
CA PHE A 339 -24.17 5.37 -17.95
C PHE A 339 -24.30 4.06 -18.73
N LEU A 340 -24.51 2.95 -18.02
CA LEU A 340 -24.70 1.62 -18.64
C LEU A 340 -26.15 1.38 -19.11
N GLY A 341 -27.12 2.18 -18.70
CA GLY A 341 -28.55 2.11 -19.07
C GLY A 341 -29.35 1.30 -18.09
#